data_79e326ac5e3a7ea7534058539ce0f3a3
#
_entry.id   79e326ac5e3a7ea7534058539ce0f3a3
#
_cell.length_a   1.000
_cell.length_b   1.000
_cell.length_c   1.000
_cell.angle_alpha   90.00
_cell.angle_beta   90.00
_cell.angle_gamma   90.00
#
_symmetry.space_group_name_H-M   'P 1'
#
loop_
_entity.id
_entity.type
_entity.pdbx_description
1 polymer ?
#
loop_
_entity_poly.entity_id
_entity_poly.type
_entity_poly.pdbx_seq_one_letter_code
_entity_poly.pdbx_strand_id
1 'polypeptide(L)'
;ESVDATDLFVGRAALNVLQESSVGVITTHGDPHSNLNNSLIGADFRYLNTRLSNGKTIQLESWYQQTETEGLTGDDAAYGLRFRLPAGNGLRASATFKEVQENFNPALGYINRAGIRDYSAEIGWIQRYPIQSRIRTIFSLFGVQRVDLIGVGLQSEVIDARVISFQNQAGDNIRFLYRRNKEILREPFTIWDPDVSSGEQPITIPISEYTYADSGVRLQTESSRKLSGALTYRSGDFF
;
A
#
# COMPACT_ATOMS: atom_id res chain seq x y z
N GLU A 1 -7.93 10.23 31.35
CA GLU A 1 -9.21 9.56 31.69
C GLU A 1 -8.93 8.06 31.84
N SER A 2 -9.51 7.45 32.87
CA SER A 2 -9.43 6.00 33.06
C SER A 2 -10.52 5.34 32.20
N VAL A 3 -10.14 4.32 31.44
CA VAL A 3 -11.09 3.48 30.71
C VAL A 3 -11.57 2.38 31.64
N ASP A 4 -12.88 2.19 31.73
CA ASP A 4 -13.49 1.13 32.53
C ASP A 4 -13.23 -0.25 31.91
N ALA A 5 -13.32 -1.30 32.72
CA ALA A 5 -13.20 -2.66 32.20
C ALA A 5 -14.37 -2.97 31.25
N THR A 6 -14.06 -3.39 30.04
CA THR A 6 -15.04 -3.74 29.02
C THR A 6 -14.77 -5.14 28.45
N ASP A 7 -15.83 -5.82 28.05
CA ASP A 7 -15.70 -7.10 27.35
C ASP A 7 -15.34 -6.87 25.87
N LEU A 8 -14.31 -7.57 25.42
CA LEU A 8 -13.84 -7.52 24.04
C LEU A 8 -14.16 -8.84 23.32
N PHE A 9 -14.78 -8.74 22.16
CA PHE A 9 -15.12 -9.92 21.36
C PHE A 9 -14.62 -9.77 19.93
N VAL A 10 -14.01 -10.83 19.39
CA VAL A 10 -13.63 -10.96 17.98
C VAL A 10 -14.08 -12.32 17.47
N GLY A 11 -14.91 -12.32 16.44
CA GLY A 11 -15.37 -13.51 15.75
C GLY A 11 -15.03 -13.47 14.27
N ARG A 12 -14.50 -14.56 13.71
CA ARG A 12 -14.26 -14.72 12.28
C ARG A 12 -14.65 -16.11 11.82
N ALA A 13 -15.39 -16.20 10.71
CA ALA A 13 -15.68 -17.45 10.03
C ALA A 13 -15.29 -17.32 8.55
N ALA A 14 -14.79 -18.39 7.96
CA ALA A 14 -14.45 -18.44 6.54
C ALA A 14 -14.85 -19.79 5.95
N LEU A 15 -15.33 -19.77 4.70
CA LEU A 15 -15.73 -20.92 3.94
C LEU A 15 -15.02 -20.95 2.59
N ASN A 16 -14.44 -22.09 2.27
CA ASN A 16 -13.92 -22.31 0.93
C ASN A 16 -15.08 -22.51 -0.05
N VAL A 17 -15.07 -21.76 -1.13
CA VAL A 17 -16.08 -21.81 -2.18
C VAL A 17 -15.40 -21.97 -3.53
N LEU A 18 -16.15 -22.47 -4.52
CA LEU A 18 -15.57 -22.82 -5.82
C LEU A 18 -14.41 -23.82 -5.61
N GLN A 19 -13.35 -23.77 -6.44
CA GLN A 19 -12.23 -24.70 -6.33
C GLN A 19 -11.06 -24.17 -5.51
N GLU A 20 -10.83 -22.84 -5.53
CA GLU A 20 -9.64 -22.19 -4.95
C GLU A 20 -9.99 -20.86 -4.27
N SER A 21 -11.28 -20.58 -4.08
CA SER A 21 -11.80 -19.30 -3.60
C SER A 21 -12.34 -19.39 -2.17
N SER A 22 -12.56 -18.28 -1.53
CA SER A 22 -13.12 -18.24 -0.17
C SER A 22 -13.99 -17.01 0.04
N VAL A 23 -14.98 -17.17 0.93
CA VAL A 23 -15.75 -16.08 1.53
C VAL A 23 -15.49 -16.05 3.02
N GLY A 24 -15.50 -14.87 3.63
CA GLY A 24 -15.32 -14.69 5.05
C GLY A 24 -16.27 -13.66 5.62
N VAL A 25 -16.54 -13.79 6.91
CA VAL A 25 -17.25 -12.78 7.70
C VAL A 25 -16.47 -12.52 8.98
N ILE A 26 -16.49 -11.29 9.45
CA ILE A 26 -15.85 -10.85 10.69
C ILE A 26 -16.82 -9.99 11.49
N THR A 27 -16.77 -10.12 12.80
CA THR A 27 -17.44 -9.18 13.70
C THR A 27 -16.53 -8.92 14.91
N THR A 28 -16.57 -7.70 15.41
CA THR A 28 -15.90 -7.31 16.64
C THR A 28 -16.85 -6.52 17.51
N HIS A 29 -16.61 -6.51 18.81
CA HIS A 29 -17.35 -5.69 19.78
C HIS A 29 -16.44 -5.25 20.91
N GLY A 30 -16.62 -4.02 21.38
CA GLY A 30 -15.88 -3.38 22.44
C GLY A 30 -14.79 -2.42 21.96
N ASP A 31 -14.43 -1.47 22.82
CA ASP A 31 -13.34 -0.51 22.58
C ASP A 31 -12.39 -0.51 23.79
N PRO A 32 -11.13 -0.93 23.62
CA PRO A 32 -10.16 -0.94 24.70
C PRO A 32 -9.56 0.43 25.03
N HIS A 33 -9.88 1.46 24.24
CA HIS A 33 -9.28 2.79 24.32
C HIS A 33 -10.26 3.87 24.81
N SER A 34 -11.55 3.54 24.86
CA SER A 34 -12.58 4.47 25.33
C SER A 34 -13.73 3.73 26.03
N ASN A 35 -14.61 4.48 26.70
CA ASN A 35 -15.83 3.94 27.32
C ASN A 35 -17.04 3.94 26.37
N LEU A 36 -16.80 4.17 25.06
CA LEU A 36 -17.84 4.18 24.04
C LEU A 36 -18.11 2.75 23.54
N ASN A 37 -19.37 2.52 23.18
CA ASN A 37 -19.72 1.29 22.48
C ASN A 37 -19.17 1.33 21.05
N ASN A 38 -18.49 0.28 20.65
CA ASN A 38 -18.02 0.08 19.29
C ASN A 38 -18.30 -1.34 18.84
N SER A 39 -18.78 -1.50 17.62
CA SER A 39 -18.91 -2.79 16.97
C SER A 39 -18.55 -2.68 15.49
N LEU A 40 -18.11 -3.79 14.92
CA LEU A 40 -17.80 -3.91 13.51
C LEU A 40 -18.40 -5.19 12.96
N ILE A 41 -18.95 -5.11 11.76
CA ILE A 41 -19.29 -6.24 10.92
C ILE A 41 -18.62 -6.11 9.57
N GLY A 42 -18.17 -7.20 9.00
CA GLY A 42 -17.55 -7.19 7.69
C GLY A 42 -17.65 -8.52 6.96
N ALA A 43 -17.47 -8.45 5.66
CA ALA A 43 -17.41 -9.62 4.78
C ALA A 43 -16.28 -9.45 3.76
N ASP A 44 -15.71 -10.56 3.35
CA ASP A 44 -14.68 -10.61 2.32
C ASP A 44 -14.91 -11.76 1.34
N PHE A 45 -14.49 -11.54 0.10
CA PHE A 45 -14.47 -12.56 -0.94
C PHE A 45 -13.12 -12.56 -1.63
N ARG A 46 -12.52 -13.74 -1.74
CA ARG A 46 -11.28 -13.96 -2.48
C ARG A 46 -11.54 -14.98 -3.58
N TYR A 47 -11.44 -14.52 -4.82
CA TYR A 47 -11.38 -15.38 -5.98
C TYR A 47 -9.93 -15.69 -6.34
N LEU A 48 -9.62 -16.97 -6.51
CA LEU A 48 -8.34 -17.45 -7.00
C LEU A 48 -8.58 -18.45 -8.13
N ASN A 49 -7.87 -18.28 -9.24
CA ASN A 49 -7.85 -19.26 -10.33
C ASN A 49 -6.41 -19.42 -10.84
N THR A 50 -5.82 -20.57 -10.53
CA THR A 50 -4.47 -20.97 -10.97
C THR A 50 -4.49 -21.88 -12.19
N ARG A 51 -5.67 -22.23 -12.72
CA ARG A 51 -5.88 -23.27 -13.74
C ARG A 51 -6.22 -22.71 -15.12
N LEU A 52 -5.85 -21.48 -15.39
CA LEU A 52 -6.04 -20.90 -16.71
C LEU A 52 -5.20 -21.65 -17.75
N SER A 53 -5.77 -21.87 -18.93
CA SER A 53 -5.17 -22.66 -20.02
C SER A 53 -3.77 -22.18 -20.46
N ASN A 54 -3.45 -20.92 -20.18
CA ASN A 54 -2.14 -20.31 -20.48
C ASN A 54 -1.18 -20.31 -19.28
N GLY A 55 -1.48 -21.06 -18.20
CA GLY A 55 -0.66 -21.14 -16.97
C GLY A 55 -0.60 -19.86 -16.15
N LYS A 56 -1.49 -18.90 -16.42
CA LYS A 56 -1.59 -17.66 -15.63
C LYS A 56 -2.49 -17.85 -14.43
N THR A 57 -2.25 -17.04 -13.41
CA THR A 57 -3.08 -16.96 -12.22
C THR A 57 -3.86 -15.65 -12.24
N ILE A 58 -5.12 -15.69 -11.87
CA ILE A 58 -5.95 -14.49 -11.60
C ILE A 58 -6.35 -14.52 -10.13
N GLN A 59 -6.21 -13.38 -9.48
CA GLN A 59 -6.70 -13.15 -8.12
C GLN A 59 -7.59 -11.91 -8.12
N LEU A 60 -8.75 -12.02 -7.47
CA LEU A 60 -9.63 -10.91 -7.16
C LEU A 60 -9.97 -10.99 -5.67
N GLU A 61 -9.81 -9.89 -4.97
CA GLU A 61 -10.14 -9.75 -3.55
C GLU A 61 -11.08 -8.57 -3.40
N SER A 62 -12.20 -8.76 -2.71
CA SER A 62 -13.10 -7.69 -2.32
C SER A 62 -13.46 -7.82 -0.86
N TRP A 63 -13.66 -6.70 -0.20
CA TRP A 63 -14.07 -6.67 1.19
C TRP A 63 -14.90 -5.43 1.48
N TYR A 64 -15.78 -5.56 2.45
CA TYR A 64 -16.60 -4.49 3.00
C TYR A 64 -16.65 -4.65 4.52
N GLN A 65 -16.51 -3.54 5.23
CA GLN A 65 -16.64 -3.48 6.67
C GLN A 65 -17.42 -2.22 7.04
N GLN A 66 -18.20 -2.30 8.09
CA GLN A 66 -18.93 -1.19 8.65
C GLN A 66 -18.78 -1.21 10.17
N THR A 67 -18.58 -0.05 10.75
CA THR A 67 -18.49 0.14 12.20
C THR A 67 -19.71 0.88 12.70
N GLU A 68 -20.11 0.59 13.93
CA GLU A 68 -21.06 1.37 14.68
C GLU A 68 -20.34 1.86 15.95
N THR A 69 -20.13 3.16 16.04
CA THR A 69 -19.44 3.80 17.15
C THR A 69 -20.38 4.79 17.80
N GLU A 70 -20.53 4.72 19.11
CA GLU A 70 -21.39 5.64 19.87
C GLU A 70 -21.02 7.10 19.60
N GLY A 71 -22.02 7.90 19.25
CA GLY A 71 -21.85 9.33 18.95
C GLY A 71 -21.43 9.65 17.50
N LEU A 72 -21.13 8.65 16.66
CA LEU A 72 -20.86 8.82 15.22
C LEU A 72 -22.04 8.29 14.41
N THR A 73 -22.36 8.97 13.31
CA THR A 73 -23.45 8.54 12.40
C THR A 73 -23.08 8.80 10.94
N GLY A 74 -23.24 7.77 10.10
CA GLY A 74 -22.92 7.80 8.66
C GLY A 74 -21.43 7.85 8.39
N ASP A 75 -21.05 7.63 7.13
CA ASP A 75 -19.65 7.60 6.68
C ASP A 75 -18.76 6.67 7.53
N ASP A 76 -19.31 5.54 7.94
CA ASP A 76 -18.76 4.58 8.91
C ASP A 76 -18.29 3.26 8.26
N ALA A 77 -18.21 3.25 6.93
CA ALA A 77 -17.83 2.07 6.16
C ALA A 77 -16.39 2.16 5.63
N ALA A 78 -15.78 1.00 5.44
CA ALA A 78 -14.58 0.84 4.65
C ALA A 78 -14.72 -0.34 3.69
N TYR A 79 -14.24 -0.19 2.47
CA TYR A 79 -14.33 -1.24 1.45
C TYR A 79 -13.20 -1.15 0.43
N GLY A 80 -12.96 -2.25 -0.24
CA GLY A 80 -11.92 -2.30 -1.25
C GLY A 80 -12.07 -3.44 -2.23
N LEU A 81 -11.38 -3.26 -3.34
CA LEU A 81 -11.27 -4.21 -4.44
C LEU A 81 -9.82 -4.29 -4.88
N ARG A 82 -9.31 -5.50 -5.05
CA ARG A 82 -7.96 -5.74 -5.58
C ARG A 82 -8.00 -6.79 -6.65
N PHE A 83 -7.45 -6.45 -7.79
CA PHE A 83 -7.16 -7.37 -8.88
C PHE A 83 -5.66 -7.62 -8.98
N ARG A 84 -5.25 -8.88 -9.22
CA ARG A 84 -3.87 -9.25 -9.48
C ARG A 84 -3.76 -10.26 -10.60
N LEU A 85 -2.79 -10.05 -11.45
CA LEU A 85 -2.29 -10.99 -12.45
C LEU A 85 -0.81 -11.28 -12.13
N PRO A 86 -0.50 -12.12 -11.13
CA PRO A 86 0.87 -12.47 -10.81
C PRO A 86 1.47 -13.30 -11.94
N ALA A 87 2.71 -13.03 -12.30
CA ALA A 87 3.43 -13.79 -13.30
C ALA A 87 4.88 -13.99 -12.89
N GLY A 88 5.37 -15.21 -13.05
CA GLY A 88 6.79 -15.53 -12.92
C GLY A 88 7.58 -15.25 -14.19
N ASN A 89 6.91 -15.15 -15.34
CA ASN A 89 7.44 -14.78 -16.64
C ASN A 89 6.33 -14.12 -17.47
N GLY A 90 6.65 -13.08 -18.24
CA GLY A 90 5.71 -12.31 -19.05
C GLY A 90 5.01 -11.18 -18.28
N LEU A 91 3.81 -10.83 -18.69
CA LEU A 91 3.02 -9.72 -18.15
C LEU A 91 2.53 -10.03 -16.73
N ARG A 92 2.78 -9.09 -15.82
CA ARG A 92 2.14 -8.99 -14.50
C ARG A 92 1.38 -7.68 -14.38
N ALA A 93 0.30 -7.67 -13.63
CA ALA A 93 -0.48 -6.47 -13.37
C ALA A 93 -1.15 -6.56 -12.00
N SER A 94 -1.42 -5.42 -11.38
CA SER A 94 -2.31 -5.29 -10.24
C SER A 94 -3.05 -3.97 -10.28
N ALA A 95 -4.24 -3.95 -9.72
CA ALA A 95 -5.01 -2.74 -9.47
C ALA A 95 -5.70 -2.87 -8.12
N THR A 96 -5.70 -1.81 -7.33
CA THR A 96 -6.36 -1.76 -6.03
C THR A 96 -7.15 -0.45 -5.93
N PHE A 97 -8.34 -0.57 -5.41
CA PHE A 97 -9.16 0.53 -4.94
C PHE A 97 -9.52 0.28 -3.48
N LYS A 98 -9.46 1.32 -2.67
CA LYS A 98 -9.87 1.28 -1.27
C LYS A 98 -10.48 2.62 -0.90
N GLU A 99 -11.61 2.58 -0.22
CA GLU A 99 -12.21 3.74 0.46
C GLU A 99 -12.31 3.42 1.95
N VAL A 100 -11.93 4.38 2.77
CA VAL A 100 -12.12 4.37 4.22
C VAL A 100 -12.82 5.67 4.56
N GLN A 101 -14.06 5.57 4.96
CA GLN A 101 -14.89 6.72 5.27
C GLN A 101 -14.47 7.39 6.59
N GLU A 102 -14.93 8.61 6.81
CA GLU A 102 -14.41 9.49 7.87
C GLU A 102 -14.68 8.94 9.28
N ASN A 103 -15.87 8.38 9.50
CA ASN A 103 -16.30 7.85 10.80
C ASN A 103 -16.02 6.34 10.96
N PHE A 104 -15.35 5.71 10.00
CA PHE A 104 -14.96 4.30 10.13
C PHE A 104 -13.92 4.14 11.24
N ASN A 105 -14.31 3.48 12.33
CA ASN A 105 -13.50 3.30 13.54
C ASN A 105 -13.48 1.82 13.98
N PRO A 106 -12.53 1.01 13.52
CA PRO A 106 -12.37 -0.37 13.97
C PRO A 106 -11.60 -0.42 15.29
N ALA A 107 -12.27 -0.22 16.43
CA ALA A 107 -11.64 -0.07 17.75
C ALA A 107 -10.72 -1.24 18.15
N LEU A 108 -11.02 -2.48 17.70
CA LEU A 108 -10.15 -3.66 17.84
C LEU A 108 -9.27 -3.94 16.63
N GLY A 109 -9.18 -3.00 15.70
CA GLY A 109 -8.38 -3.08 14.49
C GLY A 109 -7.41 -1.92 14.36
N TYR A 110 -6.89 -1.73 13.15
CA TYR A 110 -6.00 -0.62 12.85
C TYR A 110 -6.26 -0.07 11.45
N ILE A 111 -6.34 1.23 11.35
CA ILE A 111 -6.33 1.98 10.09
C ILE A 111 -5.27 3.07 10.15
N ASN A 112 -4.56 3.28 9.06
CA ASN A 112 -3.58 4.36 8.98
C ASN A 112 -4.26 5.73 8.89
N ARG A 113 -5.44 5.77 8.24
CA ARG A 113 -6.13 7.02 7.92
C ARG A 113 -7.57 6.75 7.49
N ALA A 114 -8.50 7.56 7.98
CA ALA A 114 -9.89 7.67 7.53
C ALA A 114 -10.08 8.86 6.58
N GLY A 115 -11.25 8.98 5.96
CA GLY A 115 -11.61 10.06 5.05
C GLY A 115 -10.89 10.00 3.70
N ILE A 116 -10.47 8.81 3.22
CA ILE A 116 -9.64 8.68 2.01
C ILE A 116 -10.18 7.69 0.99
N ARG A 117 -9.84 7.95 -0.28
CA ARG A 117 -9.82 6.99 -1.39
C ARG A 117 -8.40 6.77 -1.85
N ASP A 118 -8.00 5.51 -1.91
CA ASP A 118 -6.66 5.09 -2.35
C ASP A 118 -6.81 4.24 -3.62
N TYR A 119 -6.18 4.68 -4.69
CA TYR A 119 -6.11 4.00 -5.98
C TYR A 119 -4.66 3.63 -6.25
N SER A 120 -4.41 2.39 -6.58
CA SER A 120 -3.09 1.99 -7.05
C SER A 120 -3.18 1.03 -8.23
N ALA A 121 -2.25 1.16 -9.15
CA ALA A 121 -2.11 0.25 -10.28
C ALA A 121 -0.65 0.01 -10.58
N GLU A 122 -0.33 -1.23 -10.95
CA GLU A 122 0.99 -1.61 -11.41
C GLU A 122 0.87 -2.46 -12.66
N ILE A 123 1.80 -2.26 -13.61
CA ILE A 123 2.00 -3.10 -14.77
C ILE A 123 3.50 -3.38 -14.93
N GLY A 124 3.84 -4.61 -15.23
CA GLY A 124 5.24 -4.97 -15.38
C GLY A 124 5.43 -6.17 -16.32
N TRP A 125 6.66 -6.33 -16.76
CA TRP A 125 7.07 -7.44 -17.59
C TRP A 125 8.32 -8.11 -17.02
N ILE A 126 8.27 -9.44 -16.92
CA ILE A 126 9.40 -10.27 -16.50
C ILE A 126 9.77 -11.16 -17.67
N GLN A 127 11.02 -11.11 -18.11
CA GLN A 127 11.60 -12.04 -19.06
C GLN A 127 12.67 -12.86 -18.35
N ARG A 128 12.46 -14.17 -18.27
CA ARG A 128 13.44 -15.11 -17.74
C ARG A 128 14.15 -15.82 -18.88
N TYR A 129 15.43 -16.02 -18.71
CA TYR A 129 16.29 -16.68 -19.68
C TYR A 129 16.83 -18.01 -19.13
N PRO A 130 17.18 -18.96 -20.01
CA PRO A 130 17.78 -20.22 -19.61
C PRO A 130 19.11 -20.02 -18.86
N ILE A 131 19.52 -21.04 -18.10
CA ILE A 131 20.73 -20.98 -17.27
C ILE A 131 22.01 -20.78 -18.08
N GLN A 132 22.02 -21.17 -19.36
CA GLN A 132 23.14 -20.97 -20.28
C GLN A 132 23.33 -19.51 -20.69
N SER A 133 22.32 -18.65 -20.49
CA SER A 133 22.41 -17.23 -20.78
C SER A 133 23.22 -16.51 -19.70
N ARG A 134 23.92 -15.43 -20.07
CA ARG A 134 24.59 -14.56 -19.09
C ARG A 134 23.59 -13.81 -18.23
N ILE A 135 22.45 -13.43 -18.80
CA ILE A 135 21.34 -12.76 -18.12
C ILE A 135 20.35 -13.83 -17.66
N ARG A 136 19.95 -13.77 -16.40
CA ARG A 136 18.91 -14.60 -15.80
C ARG A 136 17.52 -13.99 -15.98
N THR A 137 17.41 -12.69 -15.73
CA THR A 137 16.11 -12.00 -15.74
C THR A 137 16.27 -10.57 -16.23
N ILE A 138 15.34 -10.15 -17.09
CA ILE A 138 15.07 -8.74 -17.37
C ILE A 138 13.69 -8.43 -16.77
N PHE A 139 13.57 -7.31 -16.07
CA PHE A 139 12.34 -6.92 -15.41
C PHE A 139 12.09 -5.41 -15.51
N SER A 140 10.88 -5.04 -15.87
CA SER A 140 10.36 -3.68 -15.83
C SER A 140 9.06 -3.63 -15.04
N LEU A 141 8.84 -2.55 -14.30
CA LEU A 141 7.62 -2.30 -13.54
C LEU A 141 7.32 -0.81 -13.57
N PHE A 142 6.07 -0.48 -13.80
CA PHE A 142 5.52 0.86 -13.67
C PHE A 142 4.35 0.80 -12.70
N GLY A 143 4.32 1.70 -11.75
CA GLY A 143 3.26 1.81 -10.74
C GLY A 143 2.80 3.26 -10.58
N VAL A 144 1.54 3.41 -10.23
CA VAL A 144 0.93 4.67 -9.82
C VAL A 144 0.11 4.42 -8.57
N GLN A 145 0.22 5.34 -7.61
CA GLN A 145 -0.66 5.41 -6.46
C GLN A 145 -1.20 6.84 -6.35
N ARG A 146 -2.49 6.95 -6.12
CA ARG A 146 -3.17 8.22 -5.88
C ARG A 146 -4.04 8.10 -4.64
N VAL A 147 -3.91 9.07 -3.74
CA VAL A 147 -4.75 9.20 -2.55
C VAL A 147 -5.53 10.51 -2.64
N ASP A 148 -6.85 10.39 -2.59
CA ASP A 148 -7.77 11.50 -2.52
C ASP A 148 -8.38 11.59 -1.12
N LEU A 149 -8.57 12.81 -0.60
CA LEU A 149 -9.46 13.06 0.52
C LEU A 149 -10.91 13.09 0.02
N ILE A 150 -11.80 12.39 0.71
CA ILE A 150 -13.23 12.36 0.36
C ILE A 150 -13.81 13.77 0.45
N GLY A 151 -14.53 14.20 -0.59
CA GLY A 151 -15.12 15.53 -0.66
C GLY A 151 -14.15 16.69 -0.97
N VAL A 152 -12.83 16.44 -0.97
CA VAL A 152 -11.80 17.50 -1.14
C VAL A 152 -10.96 17.30 -2.40
N GLY A 153 -10.65 16.05 -2.76
CA GLY A 153 -9.86 15.70 -3.94
C GLY A 153 -8.41 15.31 -3.64
N LEU A 154 -7.56 15.38 -4.65
CA LEU A 154 -6.17 14.89 -4.61
C LEU A 154 -5.40 15.39 -3.39
N GLN A 155 -4.77 14.46 -2.68
CA GLN A 155 -3.81 14.75 -1.63
C GLN A 155 -2.39 14.36 -2.02
N SER A 156 -2.20 13.15 -2.52
CA SER A 156 -0.88 12.70 -2.98
C SER A 156 -0.98 11.79 -4.18
N GLU A 157 0.03 11.85 -5.02
CA GLU A 157 0.23 10.96 -6.15
C GLU A 157 1.70 10.54 -6.21
N VAL A 158 1.93 9.26 -6.40
CA VAL A 158 3.27 8.70 -6.58
C VAL A 158 3.28 7.90 -7.88
N ILE A 159 4.20 8.24 -8.76
CA ILE A 159 4.57 7.40 -9.91
C ILE A 159 5.92 6.79 -9.59
N ASP A 160 5.99 5.46 -9.58
CA ASP A 160 7.22 4.71 -9.31
C ASP A 160 7.50 3.77 -10.48
N ALA A 161 8.68 3.85 -11.03
CA ALA A 161 9.07 3.00 -12.13
C ALA A 161 10.43 2.33 -11.87
N ARG A 162 10.46 1.01 -11.96
CA ARG A 162 11.64 0.27 -12.30
C ARG A 162 11.70 0.16 -13.82
N VAL A 163 12.29 1.18 -14.44
CA VAL A 163 12.29 1.33 -15.90
C VAL A 163 12.83 0.06 -16.55
N ILE A 164 13.96 -0.44 -16.07
CA ILE A 164 14.51 -1.74 -16.44
C ILE A 164 15.46 -2.23 -15.35
N SER A 165 15.51 -3.53 -15.16
CA SER A 165 16.53 -4.18 -14.34
C SER A 165 17.05 -5.44 -15.00
N PHE A 166 18.33 -5.68 -14.83
CA PHE A 166 19.03 -6.86 -15.34
C PHE A 166 19.60 -7.63 -14.16
N GLN A 167 19.36 -8.93 -14.13
CA GLN A 167 19.96 -9.84 -13.16
C GLN A 167 20.76 -10.90 -13.92
N ASN A 168 22.01 -11.14 -13.52
CA ASN A 168 22.81 -12.22 -14.07
C ASN A 168 22.51 -13.56 -13.39
N GLN A 169 23.13 -14.65 -13.87
CA GLN A 169 22.92 -15.98 -13.29
C GLN A 169 23.47 -16.11 -11.86
N ALA A 170 24.47 -15.32 -11.50
CA ALA A 170 25.05 -15.30 -10.16
C ALA A 170 24.18 -14.53 -9.14
N GLY A 171 23.12 -13.81 -9.58
CA GLY A 171 22.24 -13.04 -8.70
C GLY A 171 22.56 -11.54 -8.62
N ASP A 172 23.69 -11.09 -9.19
CA ASP A 172 23.98 -9.65 -9.23
C ASP A 172 22.96 -8.93 -10.10
N ASN A 173 22.59 -7.71 -9.70
CA ASN A 173 21.59 -6.94 -10.44
C ASN A 173 21.96 -5.45 -10.59
N ILE A 174 21.50 -4.88 -11.69
CA ILE A 174 21.45 -3.45 -11.95
C ILE A 174 20.02 -3.04 -12.18
N ARG A 175 19.59 -1.93 -11.59
CA ARG A 175 18.22 -1.38 -11.69
C ARG A 175 18.27 0.09 -12.03
N PHE A 176 17.46 0.50 -12.98
CA PHE A 176 17.20 1.90 -13.30
C PHE A 176 15.85 2.27 -12.74
N LEU A 177 15.83 3.31 -11.93
CA LEU A 177 14.70 3.72 -11.11
C LEU A 177 14.26 5.13 -11.50
N TYR A 178 12.97 5.37 -11.43
CA TYR A 178 12.37 6.70 -11.53
C TYR A 178 11.25 6.80 -10.52
N ARG A 179 11.15 7.94 -9.84
CA ARG A 179 10.02 8.25 -8.96
C ARG A 179 9.64 9.70 -9.13
N ARG A 180 8.34 9.95 -9.20
CA ARG A 180 7.75 11.28 -9.12
C ARG A 180 6.72 11.26 -8.00
N ASN A 181 6.81 12.26 -7.14
CA ASN A 181 5.86 12.49 -6.05
C ASN A 181 5.17 13.83 -6.32
N LYS A 182 3.89 13.86 -5.98
CA LYS A 182 3.08 15.06 -5.93
C LYS A 182 2.32 15.03 -4.60
N GLU A 183 2.46 16.10 -3.82
CA GLU A 183 1.78 16.28 -2.54
C GLU A 183 1.09 17.64 -2.48
N ILE A 184 -0.12 17.66 -1.92
CA ILE A 184 -0.88 18.89 -1.68
C ILE A 184 -1.01 19.05 -0.17
N LEU A 185 -0.22 19.98 0.39
CA LEU A 185 -0.32 20.37 1.78
C LEU A 185 -1.44 21.38 1.94
N ARG A 186 -2.42 21.06 2.79
CA ARG A 186 -3.57 21.92 3.10
C ARG A 186 -3.42 22.64 4.44
N GLU A 187 -2.45 22.17 5.23
CA GLU A 187 -2.03 22.76 6.49
C GLU A 187 -0.50 22.86 6.50
N PRO A 188 0.08 23.83 7.21
CA PRO A 188 1.53 23.92 7.35
C PRO A 188 2.07 22.67 8.03
N PHE A 189 3.15 22.11 7.52
CA PHE A 189 3.81 20.93 8.10
C PHE A 189 5.12 21.32 8.76
N THR A 190 5.18 21.25 10.10
CA THR A 190 6.36 21.57 10.87
C THR A 190 7.30 20.35 10.89
N ILE A 191 8.49 20.50 10.31
CA ILE A 191 9.53 19.46 10.27
C ILE A 191 10.29 19.43 11.59
N TRP A 192 10.52 20.60 12.16
CA TRP A 192 11.29 20.76 13.37
C TRP A 192 10.71 21.90 14.20
N ASP A 193 10.43 21.61 15.45
CA ASP A 193 9.90 22.55 16.44
C ASP A 193 10.87 22.59 17.63
N PRO A 194 11.65 23.67 17.78
CA PRO A 194 12.62 23.78 18.84
C PRO A 194 11.95 24.03 20.19
N ASP A 195 12.64 23.69 21.28
CA ASP A 195 12.22 24.08 22.63
C ASP A 195 12.05 25.61 22.73
N VAL A 196 10.96 26.05 23.35
CA VAL A 196 10.61 27.48 23.52
C VAL A 196 11.76 28.30 24.13
N SER A 197 12.66 27.66 24.89
CA SER A 197 13.83 28.28 25.53
C SER A 197 15.01 28.53 24.58
N SER A 198 15.05 27.93 23.39
CA SER A 198 16.20 28.02 22.48
C SER A 198 16.26 29.34 21.71
N GLY A 199 15.13 30.05 21.57
CA GLY A 199 15.02 31.26 20.75
C GLY A 199 15.07 31.00 19.23
N GLU A 200 15.09 29.74 18.82
CA GLU A 200 15.08 29.32 17.41
C GLU A 200 13.66 29.27 16.85
N GLN A 201 13.52 29.44 15.55
CA GLN A 201 12.22 29.40 14.87
C GLN A 201 11.94 28.00 14.33
N PRO A 202 10.68 27.53 14.37
CA PRO A 202 10.31 26.25 13.77
C PRO A 202 10.54 26.25 12.26
N ILE A 203 10.97 25.11 11.74
CA ILE A 203 11.07 24.87 10.29
C ILE A 203 9.76 24.29 9.81
N THR A 204 9.02 25.08 9.04
CA THR A 204 7.68 24.71 8.57
C THR A 204 7.59 24.76 7.05
N ILE A 205 7.07 23.71 6.44
CA ILE A 205 6.71 23.67 5.02
C ILE A 205 5.34 24.35 4.87
N PRO A 206 5.23 25.40 4.04
CA PRO A 206 3.96 26.12 3.86
C PRO A 206 2.94 25.30 3.07
N ILE A 207 1.67 25.76 3.12
CA ILE A 207 0.58 25.23 2.30
C ILE A 207 0.93 25.46 0.84
N SER A 208 1.05 24.39 0.04
CA SER A 208 1.29 24.45 -1.39
C SER A 208 1.11 23.09 -2.04
N GLU A 209 1.16 23.07 -3.37
CA GLU A 209 1.35 21.88 -4.17
C GLU A 209 2.85 21.67 -4.43
N TYR A 210 3.37 20.53 -4.03
CA TYR A 210 4.76 20.14 -4.21
C TYR A 210 4.85 19.00 -5.21
N THR A 211 5.72 19.15 -6.19
CA THR A 211 6.05 18.10 -7.15
C THR A 211 7.56 17.98 -7.26
N TYR A 212 8.06 16.79 -7.02
CA TYR A 212 9.48 16.49 -7.12
C TYR A 212 9.70 15.11 -7.72
N ALA A 213 10.79 14.95 -8.45
CA ALA A 213 11.12 13.71 -9.12
C ALA A 213 12.59 13.38 -8.98
N ASP A 214 12.88 12.10 -8.85
CA ASP A 214 14.22 11.58 -8.85
C ASP A 214 14.36 10.39 -9.81
N SER A 215 15.57 10.21 -10.32
CA SER A 215 15.96 9.04 -11.07
C SER A 215 17.26 8.47 -10.51
N GLY A 216 17.49 7.19 -10.71
CA GLY A 216 18.67 6.59 -10.12
C GLY A 216 19.05 5.24 -10.67
N VAL A 217 20.22 4.81 -10.26
CA VAL A 217 20.78 3.49 -10.56
C VAL A 217 21.14 2.79 -9.27
N ARG A 218 20.73 1.54 -9.13
CA ARG A 218 21.16 0.66 -8.05
C ARG A 218 21.89 -0.53 -8.60
N LEU A 219 23.10 -0.73 -8.13
CA LEU A 219 23.94 -1.90 -8.34
C LEU A 219 23.94 -2.74 -7.08
N GLN A 220 23.78 -4.03 -7.20
CA GLN A 220 23.79 -4.95 -6.06
C GLN A 220 24.44 -6.27 -6.46
N THR A 221 25.40 -6.71 -5.69
CA THR A 221 25.99 -8.05 -5.82
C THR A 221 25.23 -9.05 -4.95
N GLU A 222 25.24 -10.32 -5.36
CA GLU A 222 24.57 -11.39 -4.61
C GLU A 222 25.24 -11.62 -3.25
N SER A 223 24.41 -11.82 -2.22
CA SER A 223 24.84 -11.98 -0.83
C SER A 223 25.70 -13.21 -0.56
N SER A 224 25.60 -14.23 -1.41
CA SER A 224 26.42 -15.45 -1.33
C SER A 224 27.88 -15.26 -1.80
N ARG A 225 28.21 -14.10 -2.37
CA ARG A 225 29.60 -13.80 -2.74
C ARG A 225 30.49 -13.56 -1.53
N LYS A 226 31.78 -13.85 -1.64
CA LYS A 226 32.77 -13.54 -0.60
C LYS A 226 32.81 -12.06 -0.24
N LEU A 227 32.54 -11.19 -1.23
CA LEU A 227 32.35 -9.74 -1.05
C LEU A 227 31.02 -9.37 -1.69
N SER A 228 30.07 -8.92 -0.88
CA SER A 228 28.76 -8.47 -1.33
C SER A 228 28.49 -7.04 -0.86
N GLY A 229 27.71 -6.32 -1.65
CA GLY A 229 27.35 -4.94 -1.33
C GLY A 229 26.31 -4.38 -2.29
N ALA A 230 25.83 -3.18 -1.96
CA ALA A 230 24.93 -2.43 -2.81
C ALA A 230 25.38 -0.98 -2.89
N LEU A 231 25.34 -0.42 -4.10
CA LEU A 231 25.55 1.00 -4.37
C LEU A 231 24.27 1.55 -4.98
N THR A 232 23.78 2.67 -4.44
CA THR A 232 22.65 3.40 -5.01
C THR A 232 23.05 4.85 -5.23
N TYR A 233 22.89 5.30 -6.46
CA TYR A 233 23.00 6.70 -6.83
C TYR A 233 21.61 7.20 -7.24
N ARG A 234 21.19 8.34 -6.72
CA ARG A 234 19.95 9.04 -7.08
C ARG A 234 20.24 10.50 -7.33
N SER A 235 19.57 11.07 -8.30
CA SER A 235 19.63 12.49 -8.63
C SER A 235 18.23 12.96 -9.02
N GLY A 236 17.87 14.15 -8.56
CA GLY A 236 16.57 14.74 -8.80
C GLY A 236 16.28 15.87 -7.84
N ASP A 237 15.05 16.31 -7.86
CA ASP A 237 14.57 17.37 -7.00
C ASP A 237 14.27 16.83 -5.60
N PHE A 238 14.35 17.69 -4.62
CA PHE A 238 13.93 17.47 -3.24
C PHE A 238 12.94 18.57 -2.85
N PHE A 239 12.13 18.33 -1.82
CA PHE A 239 11.14 19.27 -1.29
C PHE A 239 11.58 20.73 -1.31
#